data_030467a1abbed87df9a0b9ad8a1a1667
#
_entry.id   030467a1abbed87df9a0b9ad8a1a1667
#
_cell.length_a   1.000
_cell.length_b   1.000
_cell.length_c   1.000
_cell.angle_alpha   90.00
_cell.angle_beta   90.00
_cell.angle_gamma   90.00
#
_symmetry.space_group_name_H-M   'P 1'
#
loop_
_entity.id
_entity.type
_entity.pdbx_description
1 polymer ?
#
loop_
_entity_poly.entity_id
_entity_poly.type
_entity_poly.pdbx_seq_one_letter_code
_entity_poly.pdbx_strand_id
1 'polypeptide(L)'
;MKRYFSVMVVAALLFSLASCKKMLEVLPEDKLDESQAYRDRADADAAVIGIYGKFLGLSKQYIFMNELRADLMDITPNSDPYMVELSNHAVTEDNPYASPKPFYELILNCNDALKNFNIMVKESRMSVDEYQKRYSDIGALRSWLYLQLGIHFGSVPYITMPLDNVEDVKNINSYPKTSFDALLDSLINFTEKLPYQQSYAYPAGSSLVVTIDGSSTNKIFVNKPALMGDLYLWKGEYLKAASAYKKILTSEDNNPNIDFMFNYYRLGYNSSPSAETSVYYTKSQDEGSLMNSVTTGWRSMFALPNTNRSWNSEWVWSLPYSAQLKPGNPFIEVFSATYGKYQLKASQAAIDNWNSQTQRNGIPYDARGRLSFTNENGKSVITKFTDNAVALTPLNKAGNWNILRAAGVHLKFSEAANRDGKSKLAWALLNVGIRITFYEGTYLYGIKTPANISPANIDELNTQRTPYPEPYLFDARDNSDVARGIWYRNIGIRTRANVVALPEALQTNVNGLEDKLIEEGALELAFEGTRWSDLMRIARRRNDPAFLADKVYQKLLKSGNPNASAVRAKLMDPNNWYLPFR
;
A
#
# COMPACT_ATOMS: atom_id res chain seq x y z
N MET A 1 -54.71 62.58 -34.61
CA MET A 1 -53.39 61.97 -34.80
C MET A 1 -52.49 61.98 -33.56
N LYS A 2 -52.42 63.04 -32.76
CA LYS A 2 -51.54 63.11 -31.57
C LYS A 2 -51.89 62.11 -30.44
N ARG A 3 -53.17 61.70 -30.27
CA ARG A 3 -53.57 60.75 -29.22
C ARG A 3 -53.19 59.28 -29.49
N TYR A 4 -53.14 58.87 -30.73
CA TYR A 4 -52.75 57.50 -31.11
C TYR A 4 -51.23 57.32 -31.08
N PHE A 5 -50.45 58.40 -31.32
CA PHE A 5 -49.02 58.39 -31.23
C PHE A 5 -48.51 58.19 -29.80
N SER A 6 -49.18 58.81 -28.82
CA SER A 6 -48.84 58.68 -27.39
C SER A 6 -49.16 57.26 -26.87
N VAL A 7 -50.22 56.59 -27.32
CA VAL A 7 -50.57 55.21 -26.95
C VAL A 7 -49.56 54.22 -27.55
N MET A 8 -49.12 54.47 -28.78
CA MET A 8 -48.12 53.63 -29.46
C MET A 8 -46.75 53.70 -28.81
N VAL A 9 -46.34 54.89 -28.32
CA VAL A 9 -45.07 55.09 -27.62
C VAL A 9 -45.12 54.43 -26.22
N VAL A 10 -46.23 54.51 -25.50
CA VAL A 10 -46.40 53.85 -24.20
C VAL A 10 -46.45 52.32 -24.35
N ALA A 11 -47.09 51.79 -25.40
CA ALA A 11 -47.09 50.34 -25.69
C ALA A 11 -45.66 49.86 -26.06
N ALA A 12 -44.87 50.61 -26.84
CA ALA A 12 -43.48 50.27 -27.18
C ALA A 12 -42.58 50.32 -25.95
N LEU A 13 -42.79 51.23 -25.00
CA LEU A 13 -42.04 51.28 -23.73
C LEU A 13 -42.39 50.13 -22.78
N LEU A 14 -43.65 49.68 -22.79
CA LEU A 14 -44.06 48.51 -21.99
C LEU A 14 -43.54 47.17 -22.55
N PHE A 15 -43.32 47.07 -23.87
CA PHE A 15 -42.70 45.88 -24.49
C PHE A 15 -41.17 45.83 -24.28
N SER A 16 -40.51 46.97 -24.05
CA SER A 16 -39.10 46.98 -23.75
C SER A 16 -38.75 46.59 -22.32
N LEU A 17 -39.72 46.53 -21.40
CA LEU A 17 -39.54 46.05 -20.01
C LEU A 17 -39.75 44.52 -19.86
N ALA A 18 -40.18 43.82 -20.91
CA ALA A 18 -40.29 42.36 -20.94
C ALA A 18 -39.01 41.65 -21.46
N SER A 19 -37.89 42.35 -21.60
CA SER A 19 -36.64 41.85 -22.11
C SER A 19 -35.91 41.02 -21.04
N CYS A 20 -35.96 39.76 -21.20
CA CYS A 20 -34.90 38.75 -20.89
C CYS A 20 -34.18 38.89 -19.54
N LYS A 21 -34.84 38.46 -18.45
CA LYS A 21 -34.12 38.03 -17.24
C LYS A 21 -33.06 36.93 -17.51
N LYS A 22 -33.22 36.14 -18.57
CA LYS A 22 -32.28 35.09 -18.96
C LYS A 22 -30.97 35.54 -19.61
N MET A 23 -30.87 36.83 -20.04
CA MET A 23 -29.69 37.33 -20.73
C MET A 23 -28.69 38.06 -19.83
N LEU A 24 -29.01 38.20 -18.54
CA LEU A 24 -28.18 38.85 -17.53
C LEU A 24 -27.66 37.88 -16.44
N GLU A 25 -28.00 36.61 -16.53
CA GLU A 25 -27.28 35.58 -15.78
C GLU A 25 -26.00 35.24 -16.53
N VAL A 26 -25.01 36.10 -16.42
CA VAL A 26 -23.62 35.74 -16.70
C VAL A 26 -23.25 34.73 -15.61
N LEU A 27 -23.35 33.46 -15.93
CA LEU A 27 -22.75 32.42 -15.11
C LEU A 27 -21.27 32.79 -14.98
N PRO A 28 -20.70 32.86 -13.78
CA PRO A 28 -19.27 33.12 -13.63
C PRO A 28 -18.53 32.08 -14.46
N GLU A 29 -17.71 32.53 -15.41
CA GLU A 29 -16.91 31.65 -16.30
C GLU A 29 -16.01 30.69 -15.52
N ASP A 30 -15.82 30.91 -14.22
CA ASP A 30 -15.02 30.09 -13.31
C ASP A 30 -15.79 29.04 -12.50
N LYS A 31 -17.12 28.92 -12.65
CA LYS A 31 -17.89 27.85 -12.06
C LYS A 31 -18.41 26.94 -13.17
N LEU A 32 -17.77 25.79 -13.32
CA LEU A 32 -18.37 24.66 -14.04
C LEU A 32 -19.75 24.38 -13.41
N ASP A 33 -20.82 24.63 -14.17
CA ASP A 33 -22.16 24.20 -13.80
C ASP A 33 -22.14 22.67 -13.63
N GLU A 34 -22.80 22.15 -12.60
CA GLU A 34 -22.92 20.70 -12.34
C GLU A 34 -23.42 19.96 -13.59
N SER A 35 -24.21 20.62 -14.45
CA SER A 35 -24.65 20.11 -15.75
C SER A 35 -23.53 19.96 -16.79
N GLN A 36 -22.41 20.61 -16.61
CA GLN A 36 -21.25 20.56 -17.52
C GLN A 36 -20.18 19.57 -17.05
N ALA A 37 -20.29 19.05 -15.84
CA ALA A 37 -19.47 17.96 -15.36
C ALA A 37 -20.05 16.60 -15.83
N TYR A 38 -19.18 15.63 -16.13
CA TYR A 38 -19.58 14.27 -16.50
C TYR A 38 -20.46 14.18 -17.77
N ARG A 39 -20.18 15.00 -18.80
CA ARG A 39 -20.92 14.99 -20.07
C ARG A 39 -20.70 13.71 -20.88
N ASP A 40 -19.45 13.22 -20.84
CA ASP A 40 -19.03 12.07 -21.60
C ASP A 40 -17.93 11.25 -20.87
N ARG A 41 -17.42 10.22 -21.54
CA ARG A 41 -16.37 9.37 -21.01
C ARG A 41 -15.10 10.14 -20.64
N ALA A 42 -14.73 11.17 -21.41
CA ALA A 42 -13.50 11.92 -21.14
C ALA A 42 -13.60 12.71 -19.83
N ASP A 43 -14.78 13.27 -19.54
CA ASP A 43 -15.04 13.93 -18.26
C ASP A 43 -14.97 12.92 -17.09
N ALA A 44 -15.51 11.72 -17.29
CA ALA A 44 -15.40 10.64 -16.29
C ALA A 44 -13.95 10.20 -16.05
N ASP A 45 -13.14 10.11 -17.10
CA ASP A 45 -11.70 9.80 -17.01
C ASP A 45 -10.94 10.92 -16.28
N ALA A 46 -11.25 12.16 -16.58
CA ALA A 46 -10.68 13.32 -15.89
C ALA A 46 -11.00 13.32 -14.40
N ALA A 47 -12.25 12.97 -14.02
CA ALA A 47 -12.65 12.83 -12.63
C ALA A 47 -11.87 11.73 -11.91
N VAL A 48 -11.70 10.54 -12.53
CA VAL A 48 -10.89 9.46 -11.97
C VAL A 48 -9.45 9.91 -11.75
N ILE A 49 -8.80 10.50 -12.74
CA ILE A 49 -7.42 10.98 -12.62
C ILE A 49 -7.30 12.10 -11.58
N GLY A 50 -8.27 13.01 -11.52
CA GLY A 50 -8.33 14.08 -10.50
C GLY A 50 -8.40 13.53 -9.08
N ILE A 51 -9.20 12.48 -8.85
CA ILE A 51 -9.29 11.78 -7.55
C ILE A 51 -7.95 11.14 -7.19
N TYR A 52 -7.30 10.43 -8.12
CA TYR A 52 -5.99 9.82 -7.88
C TYR A 52 -4.87 10.84 -7.69
N GLY A 53 -4.95 12.00 -8.35
CA GLY A 53 -4.03 13.13 -8.11
C GLY A 53 -4.16 13.68 -6.68
N LYS A 54 -5.38 13.86 -6.18
CA LYS A 54 -5.62 14.23 -4.77
C LYS A 54 -5.20 13.11 -3.81
N PHE A 55 -5.45 11.86 -4.17
CA PHE A 55 -5.05 10.69 -3.37
C PHE A 55 -3.53 10.64 -3.19
N LEU A 56 -2.75 10.90 -4.22
CA LEU A 56 -1.28 11.00 -4.13
C LEU A 56 -0.84 12.06 -3.10
N GLY A 57 -1.63 13.12 -2.92
CA GLY A 57 -1.41 14.16 -1.91
C GLY A 57 -1.49 13.66 -0.46
N LEU A 58 -2.21 12.55 -0.19
CA LEU A 58 -2.29 11.95 1.15
C LEU A 58 -1.04 11.21 1.59
N SER A 59 -0.12 10.91 0.67
CA SER A 59 1.02 10.04 0.92
C SER A 59 1.85 10.42 2.15
N LYS A 60 2.13 11.71 2.32
CA LYS A 60 2.88 12.23 3.47
C LYS A 60 2.17 11.94 4.80
N GLN A 61 0.89 12.26 4.87
CA GLN A 61 0.08 12.02 6.06
C GLN A 61 -0.04 10.51 6.35
N TYR A 62 -0.29 9.71 5.34
CA TYR A 62 -0.38 8.25 5.47
C TYR A 62 0.91 7.64 6.04
N ILE A 63 2.07 8.01 5.49
CA ILE A 63 3.36 7.52 5.99
C ILE A 63 3.59 7.97 7.43
N PHE A 64 3.30 9.21 7.78
CA PHE A 64 3.51 9.71 9.14
C PHE A 64 2.61 9.02 10.16
N MET A 65 1.33 8.83 9.85
CA MET A 65 0.41 8.12 10.74
C MET A 65 0.79 6.66 10.96
N ASN A 66 1.41 6.01 9.97
CA ASN A 66 1.76 4.60 10.05
C ASN A 66 3.20 4.34 10.52
N GLU A 67 4.16 5.21 10.22
CA GLU A 67 5.57 4.94 10.53
C GLU A 67 6.07 5.75 11.72
N LEU A 68 5.75 7.06 11.78
CA LEU A 68 6.26 7.92 12.85
C LEU A 68 5.60 7.63 14.21
N ARG A 69 4.32 7.25 14.22
CA ARG A 69 3.62 6.80 15.44
C ARG A 69 4.10 5.44 15.94
N ALA A 70 4.66 4.63 15.06
CA ALA A 70 5.19 3.31 15.38
C ALA A 70 6.67 3.39 15.84
N ASP A 71 7.45 2.35 15.57
CA ASP A 71 8.79 2.16 16.11
C ASP A 71 9.93 2.32 15.10
N LEU A 72 9.65 2.41 13.77
CA LEU A 72 10.71 2.36 12.76
C LEU A 72 11.25 3.74 12.35
N MET A 73 10.46 4.80 12.50
CA MET A 73 10.81 6.17 12.11
C MET A 73 10.88 7.07 13.35
N ASP A 74 11.80 8.03 13.36
CA ASP A 74 12.01 8.93 14.48
C ASP A 74 12.21 10.38 14.01
N ILE A 75 12.00 11.31 14.93
CA ILE A 75 12.21 12.73 14.76
C ILE A 75 13.69 13.11 14.74
N THR A 76 13.98 14.30 14.23
CA THR A 76 15.28 14.97 14.33
C THR A 76 15.12 16.34 14.99
N PRO A 77 16.20 17.04 15.32
CA PRO A 77 16.11 18.43 15.78
C PRO A 77 15.43 19.40 14.79
N ASN A 78 15.31 19.00 13.52
CA ASN A 78 14.68 19.82 12.47
C ASN A 78 13.21 19.47 12.25
N SER A 79 12.64 18.53 13.00
CA SER A 79 11.22 18.15 12.89
C SER A 79 10.32 19.34 13.25
N ASP A 80 9.24 19.51 12.52
CA ASP A 80 8.23 20.48 12.92
C ASP A 80 7.50 20.02 14.21
N PRO A 81 6.88 20.93 14.96
CA PRO A 81 6.22 20.61 16.23
C PRO A 81 5.14 19.51 16.08
N TYR A 82 4.40 19.49 14.98
CA TYR A 82 3.34 18.51 14.74
C TYR A 82 3.88 17.09 14.51
N MET A 83 5.09 16.95 13.93
CA MET A 83 5.77 15.65 13.84
C MET A 83 6.20 15.17 15.25
N VAL A 84 6.66 16.08 16.10
CA VAL A 84 7.04 15.78 17.48
C VAL A 84 5.81 15.31 18.28
N GLU A 85 4.68 16.00 18.16
CA GLU A 85 3.41 15.61 18.80
C GLU A 85 2.97 14.20 18.36
N LEU A 86 3.06 13.93 17.05
CA LEU A 86 2.66 12.64 16.50
C LEU A 86 3.55 11.51 16.99
N SER A 87 4.87 11.72 17.04
CA SER A 87 5.84 10.75 17.56
C SER A 87 5.66 10.48 19.07
N ASN A 88 5.26 11.50 19.83
CA ASN A 88 5.04 11.43 21.27
C ASN A 88 3.61 11.02 21.65
N HIS A 89 2.75 10.73 20.69
CA HIS A 89 1.32 10.44 20.93
C HIS A 89 0.60 11.54 21.76
N ALA A 90 1.00 12.80 21.57
CA ALA A 90 0.48 13.98 22.28
C ALA A 90 -0.12 14.99 21.27
N VAL A 91 -0.94 14.50 20.36
CA VAL A 91 -1.47 15.24 19.22
C VAL A 91 -2.45 16.32 19.68
N THR A 92 -2.24 17.55 19.21
CA THR A 92 -3.13 18.70 19.41
C THR A 92 -4.25 18.74 18.32
N GLU A 93 -5.25 19.59 18.52
CA GLU A 93 -6.43 19.68 17.63
C GLU A 93 -6.08 20.16 16.22
N ASP A 94 -5.13 21.03 16.11
CA ASP A 94 -4.69 21.68 14.88
C ASP A 94 -3.58 20.92 14.14
N ASN A 95 -3.20 19.74 14.62
CA ASN A 95 -2.17 18.93 13.99
C ASN A 95 -2.65 18.42 12.62
N PRO A 96 -2.08 18.90 11.50
CA PRO A 96 -2.53 18.56 10.17
C PRO A 96 -2.28 17.09 9.80
N TYR A 97 -1.29 16.45 10.42
CA TYR A 97 -0.99 15.03 10.17
C TYR A 97 -1.96 14.08 10.87
N ALA A 98 -2.73 14.58 11.84
CA ALA A 98 -3.73 13.82 12.58
C ALA A 98 -5.17 14.18 12.20
N SER A 99 -5.37 14.96 11.14
CA SER A 99 -6.70 15.39 10.70
C SER A 99 -7.38 14.34 9.82
N PRO A 100 -8.65 13.98 10.06
CA PRO A 100 -9.44 13.13 9.15
C PRO A 100 -9.89 13.87 7.88
N LYS A 101 -9.84 15.20 7.86
CA LYS A 101 -10.40 16.06 6.81
C LYS A 101 -9.90 15.72 5.40
N PRO A 102 -8.61 15.53 5.12
CA PRO A 102 -8.14 15.20 3.76
C PRO A 102 -8.70 13.86 3.25
N PHE A 103 -8.95 12.89 4.14
CA PHE A 103 -9.60 11.64 3.78
C PHE A 103 -11.07 11.86 3.38
N TYR A 104 -11.82 12.66 4.15
CA TYR A 104 -13.20 12.97 3.83
C TYR A 104 -13.34 13.80 2.56
N GLU A 105 -12.44 14.73 2.28
CA GLU A 105 -12.42 15.47 1.01
C GLU A 105 -12.31 14.52 -0.19
N LEU A 106 -11.49 13.48 -0.08
CA LEU A 106 -11.40 12.44 -1.11
C LEU A 106 -12.63 11.53 -1.15
N ILE A 107 -13.17 11.13 -0.01
CA ILE A 107 -14.39 10.32 0.08
C ILE A 107 -15.57 11.03 -0.58
N LEU A 108 -15.72 12.34 -0.35
CA LEU A 108 -16.77 13.13 -0.97
C LEU A 108 -16.59 13.22 -2.50
N ASN A 109 -15.37 13.40 -2.99
CA ASN A 109 -15.10 13.31 -4.43
C ASN A 109 -15.41 11.91 -4.99
N CYS A 110 -15.10 10.85 -4.26
CA CYS A 110 -15.50 9.48 -4.65
C CYS A 110 -17.02 9.33 -4.70
N ASN A 111 -17.75 9.83 -3.69
CA ASN A 111 -19.21 9.78 -3.64
C ASN A 111 -19.84 10.52 -4.82
N ASP A 112 -19.33 11.72 -5.13
CA ASP A 112 -19.76 12.49 -6.28
C ASP A 112 -19.54 11.74 -7.60
N ALA A 113 -18.34 11.22 -7.82
CA ALA A 113 -18.03 10.43 -9.01
C ALA A 113 -18.94 9.19 -9.14
N LEU A 114 -19.17 8.46 -8.04
CA LEU A 114 -20.03 7.28 -8.03
C LEU A 114 -21.49 7.62 -8.36
N LYS A 115 -22.02 8.75 -7.81
CA LYS A 115 -23.37 9.27 -8.16
C LYS A 115 -23.45 9.57 -9.65
N ASN A 116 -22.47 10.31 -10.18
CA ASN A 116 -22.47 10.73 -11.57
C ASN A 116 -22.27 9.56 -12.54
N PHE A 117 -21.43 8.57 -12.25
CA PHE A 117 -21.32 7.36 -13.07
C PHE A 117 -22.65 6.60 -13.18
N ASN A 118 -23.45 6.52 -12.08
CA ASN A 118 -24.80 5.95 -12.12
C ASN A 118 -25.74 6.75 -13.04
N ILE A 119 -25.65 8.08 -13.04
CA ILE A 119 -26.43 8.93 -13.93
C ILE A 119 -26.00 8.72 -15.39
N MET A 120 -24.70 8.75 -15.66
CA MET A 120 -24.15 8.60 -17.01
C MET A 120 -24.54 7.29 -17.69
N VAL A 121 -24.50 6.16 -16.95
CA VAL A 121 -24.91 4.86 -17.54
C VAL A 121 -26.40 4.81 -17.78
N LYS A 122 -27.22 5.37 -16.87
CA LYS A 122 -28.68 5.45 -17.03
C LYS A 122 -29.08 6.30 -18.23
N GLU A 123 -28.35 7.35 -18.51
CA GLU A 123 -28.57 8.27 -19.62
C GLU A 123 -27.82 7.87 -20.91
N SER A 124 -27.22 6.69 -20.94
CA SER A 124 -26.44 6.18 -22.08
C SER A 124 -25.25 7.05 -22.50
N ARG A 125 -24.72 7.88 -21.59
CA ARG A 125 -23.51 8.69 -21.80
C ARG A 125 -22.22 7.89 -21.52
N MET A 126 -22.36 6.70 -20.94
CA MET A 126 -21.30 5.74 -20.67
C MET A 126 -21.83 4.33 -20.90
N SER A 127 -21.00 3.45 -21.50
CA SER A 127 -21.37 2.04 -21.63
C SER A 127 -21.36 1.33 -20.28
N VAL A 128 -22.09 0.20 -20.19
CA VAL A 128 -22.14 -0.61 -18.95
C VAL A 128 -20.75 -1.13 -18.56
N ASP A 129 -19.93 -1.56 -19.52
CA ASP A 129 -18.57 -2.04 -19.26
C ASP A 129 -17.66 -0.94 -18.70
N GLU A 130 -17.72 0.26 -19.28
CA GLU A 130 -16.96 1.42 -18.80
C GLU A 130 -17.41 1.87 -17.41
N TYR A 131 -18.73 1.87 -17.16
CA TYR A 131 -19.32 2.13 -15.86
C TYR A 131 -18.82 1.14 -14.81
N GLN A 132 -18.92 -0.16 -15.08
CA GLN A 132 -18.53 -1.19 -14.12
C GLN A 132 -17.07 -1.01 -13.65
N LYS A 133 -16.17 -0.70 -14.57
CA LYS A 133 -14.75 -0.48 -14.28
C LYS A 133 -14.53 0.76 -13.40
N ARG A 134 -15.07 1.92 -13.80
CA ARG A 134 -14.87 3.19 -13.07
C ARG A 134 -15.55 3.17 -11.72
N TYR A 135 -16.79 2.69 -11.67
CA TYR A 135 -17.53 2.55 -10.43
C TYR A 135 -16.82 1.64 -9.44
N SER A 136 -16.30 0.50 -9.91
CA SER A 136 -15.61 -0.45 -9.03
C SER A 136 -14.26 0.07 -8.55
N ASP A 137 -13.53 0.81 -9.37
CA ASP A 137 -12.23 1.38 -8.99
C ASP A 137 -12.40 2.48 -7.93
N ILE A 138 -13.25 3.47 -8.20
CA ILE A 138 -13.51 4.57 -7.26
C ILE A 138 -14.19 4.06 -5.99
N GLY A 139 -15.10 3.09 -6.10
CA GLY A 139 -15.71 2.43 -4.94
C GLY A 139 -14.69 1.69 -4.07
N ALA A 140 -13.74 1.01 -4.68
CA ALA A 140 -12.64 0.34 -3.97
C ALA A 140 -11.72 1.37 -3.28
N LEU A 141 -11.38 2.47 -3.95
CA LEU A 141 -10.59 3.55 -3.35
C LEU A 141 -11.30 4.16 -2.13
N ARG A 142 -12.62 4.43 -2.24
CA ARG A 142 -13.42 4.90 -1.11
C ARG A 142 -13.38 3.92 0.07
N SER A 143 -13.47 2.61 -0.20
CA SER A 143 -13.39 1.59 0.84
C SER A 143 -12.02 1.59 1.52
N TRP A 144 -10.94 1.74 0.76
CA TRP A 144 -9.60 1.85 1.33
C TRP A 144 -9.44 3.11 2.21
N LEU A 145 -9.97 4.26 1.78
CA LEU A 145 -9.93 5.50 2.56
C LEU A 145 -10.67 5.33 3.90
N TYR A 146 -11.84 4.69 3.90
CA TYR A 146 -12.57 4.38 5.12
C TYR A 146 -11.85 3.36 6.00
N LEU A 147 -11.18 2.37 5.42
CA LEU A 147 -10.34 1.44 6.19
C LEU A 147 -9.24 2.21 6.93
N GLN A 148 -8.57 3.17 6.28
CA GLN A 148 -7.56 3.99 6.94
C GLN A 148 -8.16 4.86 8.05
N LEU A 149 -9.33 5.47 7.82
CA LEU A 149 -10.05 6.21 8.85
C LEU A 149 -10.38 5.32 10.06
N GLY A 150 -10.87 4.11 9.85
CA GLY A 150 -11.14 3.15 10.93
C GLY A 150 -9.89 2.76 11.71
N ILE A 151 -8.77 2.51 11.03
CA ILE A 151 -7.49 2.17 11.66
C ILE A 151 -6.98 3.32 12.52
N HIS A 152 -7.04 4.57 12.04
CA HIS A 152 -6.42 5.70 12.72
C HIS A 152 -7.34 6.43 13.69
N PHE A 153 -8.66 6.44 13.45
CA PHE A 153 -9.62 7.21 14.24
C PHE A 153 -10.67 6.34 14.94
N GLY A 154 -10.71 5.05 14.67
CA GLY A 154 -11.66 4.11 15.30
C GLY A 154 -13.09 4.29 14.81
N SER A 155 -13.92 4.99 15.59
CA SER A 155 -15.31 5.26 15.20
C SER A 155 -15.40 6.54 14.38
N VAL A 156 -15.99 6.43 13.17
CA VAL A 156 -16.03 7.53 12.20
C VAL A 156 -17.41 7.61 11.51
N PRO A 157 -17.85 8.78 11.05
CA PRO A 157 -19.03 8.89 10.20
C PRO A 157 -18.87 8.12 8.89
N TYR A 158 -19.83 7.26 8.56
CA TYR A 158 -19.85 6.49 7.30
C TYR A 158 -20.81 7.13 6.29
N ILE A 159 -20.29 8.07 5.49
CA ILE A 159 -21.04 8.89 4.53
C ILE A 159 -20.81 8.33 3.13
N THR A 160 -21.86 7.81 2.50
CA THR A 160 -21.81 7.15 1.18
C THR A 160 -22.50 7.94 0.07
N MET A 161 -23.07 9.09 0.42
CA MET A 161 -23.72 10.01 -0.52
C MET A 161 -22.91 11.30 -0.65
N PRO A 162 -22.96 11.99 -1.78
CA PRO A 162 -22.45 13.35 -1.88
C PRO A 162 -23.12 14.27 -0.84
N LEU A 163 -22.40 15.25 -0.36
CA LEU A 163 -22.93 16.34 0.45
C LEU A 163 -23.06 17.56 -0.46
N ASP A 164 -24.29 17.96 -0.72
CA ASP A 164 -24.61 18.97 -1.74
C ASP A 164 -24.41 20.41 -1.24
N ASN A 165 -24.18 20.61 0.07
CA ASN A 165 -23.94 21.94 0.62
C ASN A 165 -22.70 22.02 1.50
N VAL A 166 -22.07 23.18 1.55
CA VAL A 166 -20.83 23.45 2.29
C VAL A 166 -21.04 23.29 3.80
N GLU A 167 -22.25 23.53 4.30
CA GLU A 167 -22.56 23.44 5.72
C GLU A 167 -22.56 21.99 6.20
N ASP A 168 -23.10 21.07 5.41
CA ASP A 168 -23.03 19.62 5.73
C ASP A 168 -21.58 19.11 5.76
N VAL A 169 -20.73 19.62 4.87
CA VAL A 169 -19.30 19.28 4.86
C VAL A 169 -18.60 19.79 6.12
N LYS A 170 -18.91 21.03 6.56
CA LYS A 170 -18.35 21.58 7.80
C LYS A 170 -18.81 20.81 9.04
N ASN A 171 -20.02 20.26 9.00
CA ASN A 171 -20.66 19.57 10.11
C ASN A 171 -20.47 18.04 10.08
N ILE A 172 -19.49 17.52 9.35
CA ILE A 172 -19.20 16.06 9.26
C ILE A 172 -19.11 15.42 10.66
N ASN A 173 -18.57 16.13 11.64
CA ASN A 173 -18.45 15.65 13.01
C ASN A 173 -19.80 15.40 13.72
N SER A 174 -20.89 16.00 13.25
CA SER A 174 -22.24 15.82 13.80
C SER A 174 -22.92 14.54 13.31
N TYR A 175 -22.43 13.91 12.23
CA TYR A 175 -22.98 12.67 11.72
C TYR A 175 -22.74 11.50 12.69
N PRO A 176 -23.66 10.52 12.77
CA PRO A 176 -23.49 9.35 13.59
C PRO A 176 -22.21 8.59 13.25
N LYS A 177 -21.42 8.27 14.27
CA LYS A 177 -20.17 7.51 14.10
C LYS A 177 -20.46 6.02 14.08
N THR A 178 -19.88 5.34 13.12
CA THR A 178 -19.89 3.88 12.99
C THR A 178 -18.63 3.32 13.64
N SER A 179 -18.76 2.32 14.49
CA SER A 179 -17.59 1.66 15.10
C SER A 179 -16.74 0.97 14.05
N PHE A 180 -15.44 0.77 14.35
CA PHE A 180 -14.53 0.16 13.37
C PHE A 180 -14.99 -1.24 12.93
N ASP A 181 -15.55 -2.07 13.82
CA ASP A 181 -16.06 -3.40 13.46
C ASP A 181 -17.27 -3.34 12.51
N ALA A 182 -18.22 -2.45 12.78
CA ALA A 182 -19.38 -2.25 11.92
C ALA A 182 -19.00 -1.57 10.59
N LEU A 183 -17.97 -0.72 10.62
CA LEU A 183 -17.39 -0.14 9.41
C LEU A 183 -16.78 -1.24 8.53
N LEU A 184 -15.97 -2.15 9.10
CA LEU A 184 -15.40 -3.28 8.36
C LEU A 184 -16.49 -4.13 7.69
N ASP A 185 -17.59 -4.44 8.39
CA ASP A 185 -18.72 -5.18 7.81
C ASP A 185 -19.34 -4.43 6.62
N SER A 186 -19.51 -3.12 6.76
CA SER A 186 -20.06 -2.27 5.70
C SER A 186 -19.13 -2.21 4.48
N LEU A 187 -17.80 -2.11 4.71
CA LEU A 187 -16.80 -2.04 3.65
C LEU A 187 -16.68 -3.38 2.91
N ILE A 188 -16.69 -4.51 3.64
CA ILE A 188 -16.68 -5.86 3.06
C ILE A 188 -17.92 -6.02 2.16
N ASN A 189 -19.11 -5.80 2.72
CA ASN A 189 -20.37 -5.95 1.98
C ASN A 189 -20.44 -5.06 0.73
N PHE A 190 -19.95 -3.83 0.79
CA PHE A 190 -19.90 -2.93 -0.36
C PHE A 190 -18.89 -3.39 -1.41
N THR A 191 -17.67 -3.74 -0.98
CA THR A 191 -16.57 -4.07 -1.91
C THR A 191 -16.78 -5.43 -2.59
N GLU A 192 -17.39 -6.42 -1.90
CA GLU A 192 -17.79 -7.70 -2.51
C GLU A 192 -18.81 -7.52 -3.64
N LYS A 193 -19.66 -6.51 -3.55
CA LYS A 193 -20.75 -6.24 -4.53
C LYS A 193 -20.33 -5.31 -5.67
N LEU A 194 -19.09 -4.86 -5.73
CA LEU A 194 -18.63 -4.06 -6.85
C LEU A 194 -18.77 -4.84 -8.17
N PRO A 195 -19.30 -4.20 -9.22
CA PRO A 195 -19.65 -4.94 -10.45
C PRO A 195 -18.47 -5.45 -11.27
N TYR A 196 -17.25 -4.97 -11.01
CA TYR A 196 -16.02 -5.42 -11.67
C TYR A 196 -14.98 -5.85 -10.64
N GLN A 197 -14.61 -7.13 -10.65
CA GLN A 197 -13.82 -7.77 -9.59
C GLN A 197 -12.37 -8.12 -9.99
N GLN A 198 -11.94 -7.79 -11.20
CA GLN A 198 -10.55 -8.03 -11.62
C GLN A 198 -9.55 -7.22 -10.82
N SER A 199 -8.29 -7.68 -10.79
CA SER A 199 -7.22 -7.06 -10.00
C SER A 199 -7.06 -5.57 -10.27
N TYR A 200 -7.07 -5.18 -11.56
CA TYR A 200 -7.03 -3.77 -11.96
C TYR A 200 -8.23 -3.45 -12.84
N ALA A 201 -8.81 -2.28 -12.63
CA ALA A 201 -10.03 -1.88 -13.34
C ALA A 201 -9.77 -1.62 -14.84
N TYR A 202 -8.58 -1.17 -15.19
CA TYR A 202 -8.31 -0.70 -16.54
C TYR A 202 -7.23 -1.58 -17.22
N PRO A 203 -7.59 -2.29 -18.31
CA PRO A 203 -6.63 -3.10 -19.06
C PRO A 203 -5.69 -2.21 -19.88
N ALA A 204 -4.61 -2.81 -20.37
CA ALA A 204 -3.74 -2.17 -21.36
C ALA A 204 -4.55 -1.69 -22.57
N GLY A 205 -4.28 -0.46 -23.03
CA GLY A 205 -5.03 0.18 -24.12
C GLY A 205 -6.25 1.01 -23.67
N SER A 206 -6.59 0.99 -22.37
CA SER A 206 -7.56 1.95 -21.82
C SER A 206 -7.00 3.39 -21.89
N SER A 207 -7.89 4.38 -22.09
CA SER A 207 -7.55 5.82 -22.02
C SER A 207 -6.91 6.24 -20.71
N LEU A 208 -7.16 5.51 -19.62
CA LEU A 208 -6.62 5.74 -18.29
C LEU A 208 -5.24 5.09 -18.08
N VAL A 209 -4.80 4.21 -18.99
CA VAL A 209 -3.49 3.55 -18.89
C VAL A 209 -2.51 4.21 -19.85
N VAL A 210 -1.74 5.15 -19.29
CA VAL A 210 -0.74 5.95 -20.00
C VAL A 210 0.62 5.84 -19.29
N THR A 211 1.65 6.37 -19.92
CA THR A 211 3.00 6.44 -19.33
C THR A 211 3.32 7.89 -18.95
N ILE A 212 3.73 8.12 -17.71
CA ILE A 212 4.14 9.41 -17.15
C ILE A 212 5.56 9.25 -16.58
N ASP A 213 6.51 10.01 -17.09
CA ASP A 213 7.93 9.95 -16.68
C ASP A 213 8.49 8.51 -16.63
N GLY A 214 8.13 7.71 -17.63
CA GLY A 214 8.55 6.30 -17.72
C GLY A 214 7.75 5.32 -16.87
N SER A 215 6.84 5.78 -16.01
CA SER A 215 5.97 4.94 -15.19
C SER A 215 4.59 4.79 -15.84
N SER A 216 4.06 3.56 -15.85
CA SER A 216 2.70 3.29 -16.32
C SER A 216 1.68 3.57 -15.22
N THR A 217 0.54 4.14 -15.60
CA THR A 217 -0.59 4.36 -14.68
C THR A 217 -1.39 3.09 -14.38
N ASN A 218 -1.11 1.95 -15.00
CA ASN A 218 -1.85 0.72 -14.75
C ASN A 218 -1.85 0.27 -13.28
N LYS A 219 -0.81 0.61 -12.52
CA LYS A 219 -0.64 0.24 -11.10
C LYS A 219 -0.98 1.35 -10.10
N ILE A 220 -1.47 2.49 -10.58
CA ILE A 220 -1.96 3.54 -9.66
C ILE A 220 -3.34 3.22 -9.11
N PHE A 221 -4.12 2.39 -9.84
CA PHE A 221 -5.47 2.00 -9.48
C PHE A 221 -5.50 0.93 -8.41
N VAL A 222 -6.56 0.91 -7.60
CA VAL A 222 -6.68 -0.03 -6.49
C VAL A 222 -6.64 -1.48 -6.99
N ASN A 223 -5.73 -2.27 -6.41
CA ASN A 223 -5.77 -3.72 -6.57
C ASN A 223 -6.88 -4.29 -5.65
N LYS A 224 -8.02 -4.63 -6.23
CA LYS A 224 -9.21 -5.06 -5.46
C LYS A 224 -8.99 -6.33 -4.63
N PRO A 225 -8.34 -7.39 -5.14
CA PRO A 225 -7.98 -8.54 -4.31
C PRO A 225 -7.12 -8.17 -3.10
N ALA A 226 -6.19 -7.21 -3.23
CA ALA A 226 -5.39 -6.75 -2.10
C ALA A 226 -6.25 -6.05 -1.04
N LEU A 227 -7.13 -5.15 -1.46
CA LEU A 227 -8.07 -4.49 -0.57
C LEU A 227 -8.98 -5.48 0.14
N MET A 228 -9.56 -6.44 -0.59
CA MET A 228 -10.41 -7.48 0.01
C MET A 228 -9.64 -8.33 1.01
N GLY A 229 -8.40 -8.70 0.67
CA GLY A 229 -7.51 -9.40 1.60
C GLY A 229 -7.29 -8.61 2.89
N ASP A 230 -7.04 -7.32 2.79
CA ASP A 230 -6.83 -6.45 3.96
C ASP A 230 -8.11 -6.33 4.81
N LEU A 231 -9.27 -6.14 4.19
CA LEU A 231 -10.56 -6.08 4.90
C LEU A 231 -10.85 -7.38 5.66
N TYR A 232 -10.69 -8.52 5.01
CA TYR A 232 -10.88 -9.83 5.66
C TYR A 232 -9.85 -10.10 6.74
N LEU A 233 -8.58 -9.69 6.54
CA LEU A 233 -7.53 -9.88 7.54
C LEU A 233 -7.82 -9.08 8.81
N TRP A 234 -8.31 -7.84 8.68
CA TRP A 234 -8.74 -7.01 9.80
C TRP A 234 -10.00 -7.57 10.48
N LYS A 235 -10.90 -8.18 9.73
CA LYS A 235 -12.10 -8.83 10.27
C LYS A 235 -11.81 -10.16 10.97
N GLY A 236 -10.65 -10.79 10.69
CA GLY A 236 -10.29 -12.11 11.18
C GLY A 236 -10.83 -13.27 10.32
N GLU A 237 -11.28 -12.99 9.12
CA GLU A 237 -11.75 -13.99 8.14
C GLU A 237 -10.56 -14.53 7.32
N TYR A 238 -9.69 -15.30 7.97
CA TYR A 238 -8.37 -15.67 7.45
C TYR A 238 -8.40 -16.47 6.15
N LEU A 239 -9.32 -17.42 6.01
CA LEU A 239 -9.49 -18.19 4.77
C LEU A 239 -9.84 -17.28 3.59
N LYS A 240 -10.76 -16.33 3.79
CA LYS A 240 -11.12 -15.36 2.74
C LYS A 240 -9.98 -14.40 2.43
N ALA A 241 -9.25 -13.95 3.47
CA ALA A 241 -8.07 -13.12 3.29
C ALA A 241 -7.00 -13.84 2.45
N ALA A 242 -6.67 -15.09 2.79
CA ALA A 242 -5.74 -15.90 2.03
C ALA A 242 -6.22 -16.13 0.59
N SER A 243 -7.52 -16.39 0.38
CA SER A 243 -8.10 -16.55 -0.97
C SER A 243 -7.95 -15.28 -1.82
N ALA A 244 -8.16 -14.12 -1.22
CA ALA A 244 -8.02 -12.84 -1.91
C ALA A 244 -6.54 -12.54 -2.27
N TYR A 245 -5.62 -12.71 -1.32
CA TYR A 245 -4.20 -12.54 -1.58
C TYR A 245 -3.65 -13.56 -2.57
N LYS A 246 -4.15 -14.81 -2.56
CA LYS A 246 -3.71 -15.86 -3.49
C LYS A 246 -3.94 -15.46 -4.94
N LYS A 247 -5.02 -14.73 -5.26
CA LYS A 247 -5.29 -14.23 -6.62
C LYS A 247 -4.18 -13.30 -7.14
N ILE A 248 -3.51 -12.57 -6.25
CA ILE A 248 -2.37 -11.73 -6.62
C ILE A 248 -1.13 -12.58 -6.81
N LEU A 249 -0.97 -13.59 -5.95
CA LEU A 249 0.20 -14.45 -5.90
C LEU A 249 0.25 -15.44 -7.07
N THR A 250 -0.91 -15.88 -7.54
CA THR A 250 -1.07 -16.73 -8.70
C THR A 250 -1.77 -15.90 -9.76
N SER A 251 -1.03 -15.33 -10.71
CA SER A 251 -1.64 -14.59 -11.82
C SER A 251 -2.71 -15.45 -12.50
N GLU A 252 -3.88 -14.86 -12.73
CA GLU A 252 -5.00 -15.54 -13.41
C GLU A 252 -4.73 -15.84 -14.88
N ASP A 253 -3.67 -15.25 -15.47
CA ASP A 253 -3.22 -15.57 -16.81
C ASP A 253 -2.52 -16.93 -16.80
N ASN A 254 -3.28 -17.99 -17.01
CA ASN A 254 -2.82 -19.38 -17.13
C ASN A 254 -1.84 -19.60 -18.32
N ASN A 255 -0.91 -18.71 -18.57
CA ASN A 255 0.12 -18.89 -19.57
C ASN A 255 1.38 -19.49 -18.93
N PRO A 256 1.61 -20.81 -19.05
CA PRO A 256 2.75 -21.48 -18.43
C PRO A 256 4.10 -21.04 -19.02
N ASN A 257 4.10 -20.32 -20.13
CA ASN A 257 5.32 -19.82 -20.79
C ASN A 257 5.71 -18.42 -20.36
N ILE A 258 4.91 -17.76 -19.52
CA ILE A 258 5.26 -16.43 -19.02
C ILE A 258 5.79 -16.57 -17.62
N ASP A 259 7.07 -16.41 -17.47
CA ASP A 259 7.79 -16.19 -16.24
C ASP A 259 7.22 -15.07 -15.33
N PHE A 260 6.14 -14.42 -15.73
CA PHE A 260 5.46 -13.36 -15.00
C PHE A 260 4.91 -13.79 -13.65
N MET A 261 4.43 -15.01 -13.54
CA MET A 261 3.85 -15.52 -12.28
C MET A 261 4.89 -15.67 -11.19
N PHE A 262 6.14 -15.93 -11.57
CA PHE A 262 7.25 -15.97 -10.64
C PHE A 262 7.73 -14.59 -10.24
N ASN A 263 7.47 -13.61 -11.05
CA ASN A 263 7.94 -12.27 -10.83
C ASN A 263 7.27 -11.61 -9.61
N TYR A 264 6.04 -11.96 -9.23
CA TYR A 264 5.44 -11.51 -7.97
C TYR A 264 6.21 -12.04 -6.76
N TYR A 265 6.92 -13.14 -6.95
CA TYR A 265 7.64 -13.83 -5.90
C TYR A 265 8.98 -14.35 -6.34
N ARG A 266 9.66 -13.70 -7.23
CA ARG A 266 11.05 -14.07 -7.38
C ARG A 266 11.88 -13.60 -6.20
N LEU A 267 11.58 -14.26 -5.14
CA LEU A 267 12.51 -14.54 -4.09
C LEU A 267 13.40 -15.69 -4.60
N GLY A 268 13.92 -15.57 -5.82
CA GLY A 268 14.69 -16.63 -6.45
C GLY A 268 16.17 -16.38 -6.32
N TYR A 269 16.88 -17.41 -5.91
CA TYR A 269 18.29 -17.54 -6.15
C TYR A 269 18.47 -17.95 -7.61
N ASN A 270 19.11 -17.13 -8.44
CA ASN A 270 19.46 -17.49 -9.80
C ASN A 270 20.97 -17.44 -9.99
N SER A 271 21.53 -18.48 -10.59
CA SER A 271 22.94 -18.55 -10.96
C SER A 271 23.27 -17.84 -12.28
N SER A 272 22.28 -17.31 -13.00
CA SER A 272 22.48 -16.60 -14.27
C SER A 272 22.17 -15.11 -14.11
N PRO A 273 23.13 -14.21 -14.36
CA PRO A 273 22.92 -12.77 -14.18
C PRO A 273 21.99 -12.11 -15.18
N SER A 274 21.56 -12.81 -16.23
CA SER A 274 20.89 -12.18 -17.36
C SER A 274 19.35 -12.26 -17.33
N ALA A 275 18.75 -13.02 -16.45
CA ALA A 275 17.36 -13.36 -16.64
C ALA A 275 16.39 -12.85 -15.58
N GLU A 276 16.79 -12.53 -14.35
CA GLU A 276 15.77 -12.46 -13.32
C GLU A 276 16.18 -11.69 -12.08
N THR A 277 15.37 -10.79 -11.78
CA THR A 277 15.45 -9.79 -10.77
C THR A 277 14.94 -10.22 -9.44
N SER A 278 15.50 -11.22 -8.93
CA SER A 278 15.49 -11.41 -7.50
C SER A 278 16.77 -10.82 -6.94
N VAL A 279 16.73 -10.47 -5.68
CA VAL A 279 17.93 -10.14 -4.95
C VAL A 279 18.91 -11.30 -5.11
N TYR A 280 19.99 -11.04 -5.78
CA TYR A 280 20.94 -12.05 -6.18
C TYR A 280 22.01 -12.16 -5.13
N TYR A 281 22.22 -13.36 -4.56
CA TYR A 281 23.31 -13.64 -3.66
C TYR A 281 24.25 -14.67 -4.25
N THR A 282 25.50 -14.27 -4.44
CA THR A 282 26.62 -15.22 -4.42
C THR A 282 27.28 -15.15 -3.05
N LYS A 283 27.78 -16.28 -2.54
CA LYS A 283 28.46 -16.38 -1.23
C LYS A 283 29.64 -15.40 -1.03
N SER A 284 30.12 -14.79 -2.10
CA SER A 284 31.27 -13.89 -2.12
C SER A 284 30.91 -12.41 -2.25
N GLN A 285 29.64 -12.05 -2.30
CA GLN A 285 29.23 -10.65 -2.48
C GLN A 285 28.82 -10.04 -1.16
N ASP A 286 29.48 -8.96 -0.82
CA ASP A 286 29.01 -8.01 0.16
C ASP A 286 27.82 -7.19 -0.41
N GLU A 287 27.21 -6.36 0.42
CA GLU A 287 26.10 -5.50 0.05
C GLU A 287 26.43 -4.51 -1.08
N GLY A 288 27.72 -4.28 -1.35
CA GLY A 288 28.17 -3.23 -2.25
C GLY A 288 27.95 -3.50 -3.72
N SER A 289 28.02 -4.76 -4.16
CA SER A 289 28.09 -5.04 -5.59
C SER A 289 26.73 -5.24 -6.28
N LEU A 290 25.71 -5.75 -5.61
CA LEU A 290 24.40 -6.00 -6.23
C LEU A 290 23.23 -5.30 -5.56
N MET A 291 23.28 -5.10 -4.27
CA MET A 291 22.16 -4.57 -3.53
C MET A 291 22.14 -3.05 -3.48
N ASN A 292 23.29 -2.42 -3.51
CA ASN A 292 23.42 -0.97 -3.31
C ASN A 292 23.28 -0.13 -4.58
N SER A 293 23.10 -0.75 -5.74
CA SER A 293 22.91 -0.04 -6.99
C SER A 293 21.46 0.45 -7.14
N VAL A 294 21.28 1.70 -7.55
CA VAL A 294 19.97 2.26 -7.92
C VAL A 294 19.50 1.82 -9.31
N THR A 295 20.34 1.14 -10.07
CA THR A 295 20.00 0.59 -11.40
C THR A 295 19.79 -0.91 -11.39
N THR A 296 20.35 -1.60 -10.42
CA THR A 296 20.23 -3.06 -10.23
C THR A 296 20.17 -3.38 -8.73
N GLY A 297 19.65 -4.49 -8.33
CA GLY A 297 19.58 -4.88 -6.91
C GLY A 297 18.45 -4.19 -6.13
N TRP A 298 18.47 -4.28 -4.81
CA TRP A 298 17.40 -3.86 -3.91
C TRP A 298 16.98 -2.39 -4.07
N ARG A 299 17.92 -1.46 -4.05
CA ARG A 299 17.63 -0.03 -4.14
C ARG A 299 16.96 0.37 -5.46
N SER A 300 17.25 -0.37 -6.53
CA SER A 300 16.63 -0.12 -7.83
C SER A 300 15.10 -0.30 -7.82
N MET A 301 14.57 -1.10 -6.90
CA MET A 301 13.12 -1.25 -6.69
C MET A 301 12.45 0.09 -6.33
N PHE A 302 13.14 0.97 -5.63
CA PHE A 302 12.62 2.28 -5.20
C PHE A 302 13.03 3.42 -6.15
N ALA A 303 14.05 3.18 -6.99
CA ALA A 303 14.62 4.16 -7.88
C ALA A 303 14.07 4.12 -9.31
N LEU A 304 13.67 2.94 -9.79
CA LEU A 304 13.25 2.74 -11.17
C LEU A 304 11.74 2.95 -11.37
N PRO A 305 11.32 3.35 -12.57
CA PRO A 305 9.91 3.46 -12.91
C PRO A 305 9.25 2.09 -12.92
N ASN A 306 7.94 2.03 -12.66
CA ASN A 306 7.17 0.78 -12.53
C ASN A 306 7.02 -0.02 -13.83
N THR A 307 7.46 0.51 -14.96
CA THR A 307 7.58 -0.19 -16.25
C THR A 307 8.86 -1.02 -16.36
N ASN A 308 9.81 -0.84 -15.43
CA ASN A 308 11.02 -1.62 -15.44
C ASN A 308 10.71 -3.10 -15.22
N ARG A 309 11.15 -3.94 -16.16
CA ARG A 309 10.86 -5.39 -16.15
C ARG A 309 11.42 -6.11 -14.94
N SER A 310 12.45 -5.55 -14.35
CA SER A 310 13.13 -6.13 -13.20
C SER A 310 12.25 -6.22 -11.96
N TRP A 311 11.41 -5.22 -11.75
CA TRP A 311 10.61 -5.07 -10.54
C TRP A 311 9.12 -4.90 -10.79
N ASN A 312 8.66 -4.91 -12.05
CA ASN A 312 7.26 -4.64 -12.38
C ASN A 312 6.27 -5.57 -11.66
N SER A 313 6.73 -6.76 -11.29
CA SER A 313 5.96 -7.75 -10.55
C SER A 313 6.01 -7.56 -9.03
N GLU A 314 7.01 -6.86 -8.52
CA GLU A 314 7.06 -6.50 -7.10
C GLU A 314 6.06 -5.38 -6.78
N TRP A 315 5.84 -4.42 -7.69
CA TRP A 315 4.88 -3.35 -7.46
C TRP A 315 3.45 -3.82 -7.72
N VAL A 316 2.63 -3.85 -6.68
CA VAL A 316 1.20 -4.22 -6.75
C VAL A 316 0.32 -2.99 -6.79
N TRP A 317 0.60 -1.99 -5.96
CA TRP A 317 -0.09 -0.70 -5.95
C TRP A 317 0.93 0.41 -5.71
N SER A 318 1.20 1.19 -6.75
CA SER A 318 2.28 2.18 -6.76
C SER A 318 1.88 3.41 -7.55
N LEU A 319 2.02 4.58 -6.94
CA LEU A 319 1.74 5.87 -7.55
C LEU A 319 3.06 6.61 -7.80
N PRO A 320 3.39 6.95 -9.06
CA PRO A 320 4.57 7.74 -9.36
C PRO A 320 4.34 9.21 -9.06
N TYR A 321 5.35 9.87 -8.50
CA TYR A 321 5.47 11.31 -8.50
C TYR A 321 6.16 11.75 -9.80
N SER A 322 5.59 12.73 -10.46
CA SER A 322 6.18 13.32 -11.65
C SER A 322 7.17 14.43 -11.30
N ALA A 323 8.22 14.57 -12.09
CA ALA A 323 9.11 15.72 -12.02
C ALA A 323 8.41 17.04 -12.40
N GLN A 324 7.36 16.97 -13.22
CA GLN A 324 6.67 18.12 -13.80
C GLN A 324 5.26 18.35 -13.27
N LEU A 325 4.58 17.27 -12.85
CA LEU A 325 3.19 17.32 -12.38
C LEU A 325 3.12 17.44 -10.85
N LYS A 326 2.01 17.97 -10.37
CA LYS A 326 1.75 18.05 -8.91
C LYS A 326 0.75 16.96 -8.50
N PRO A 327 0.85 16.46 -7.26
CA PRO A 327 1.87 16.79 -6.27
C PRO A 327 3.24 16.16 -6.60
N GLY A 328 4.33 16.89 -6.34
CA GLY A 328 5.67 16.31 -6.37
C GLY A 328 5.97 15.50 -5.12
N ASN A 329 7.04 14.71 -5.14
CA ASN A 329 7.48 13.87 -4.03
C ASN A 329 7.80 14.71 -2.76
N PRO A 330 7.00 14.64 -1.70
CA PRO A 330 7.21 15.43 -0.48
C PRO A 330 8.36 14.89 0.39
N PHE A 331 8.77 13.65 0.17
CA PHE A 331 9.71 12.94 1.03
C PHE A 331 11.15 13.38 0.83
N ILE A 332 11.47 13.99 -0.32
CA ILE A 332 12.79 14.61 -0.55
C ILE A 332 13.03 15.72 0.49
N GLU A 333 12.04 16.58 0.72
CA GLU A 333 12.13 17.63 1.72
C GLU A 333 12.23 17.06 3.15
N VAL A 334 11.52 15.99 3.43
CA VAL A 334 11.44 15.39 4.77
C VAL A 334 12.72 14.63 5.13
N PHE A 335 13.24 13.80 4.23
CA PHE A 335 14.30 12.85 4.56
C PHE A 335 15.68 13.30 4.12
N SER A 336 15.83 14.01 2.98
CA SER A 336 17.15 14.37 2.47
C SER A 336 17.87 15.34 3.41
N ALA A 337 19.13 15.04 3.71
CA ALA A 337 20.00 15.93 4.46
C ALA A 337 20.64 17.00 3.57
N THR A 338 20.77 16.72 2.26
CA THR A 338 21.43 17.60 1.28
C THR A 338 20.42 18.49 0.55
N TYR A 339 19.25 17.94 0.16
CA TYR A 339 18.27 18.63 -0.67
C TYR A 339 16.95 18.92 0.06
N GLY A 340 16.87 18.61 1.35
CA GLY A 340 15.69 18.75 2.18
C GLY A 340 16.01 19.37 3.54
N LYS A 341 15.08 19.15 4.47
CA LYS A 341 15.18 19.65 5.85
C LYS A 341 15.67 18.60 6.85
N TYR A 342 15.78 17.33 6.42
CA TYR A 342 16.13 16.23 7.31
C TYR A 342 15.28 16.22 8.59
N GLN A 343 13.97 16.19 8.43
CA GLN A 343 13.04 16.26 9.56
C GLN A 343 12.83 14.91 10.24
N LEU A 344 12.89 13.82 9.48
CA LEU A 344 12.70 12.46 9.99
C LEU A 344 13.86 11.56 9.58
N LYS A 345 14.10 10.53 10.38
CA LYS A 345 15.21 9.58 10.23
C LYS A 345 14.77 8.15 10.56
N ALA A 346 15.59 7.16 10.21
CA ALA A 346 15.45 5.82 10.75
C ALA A 346 15.62 5.84 12.27
N SER A 347 14.73 5.16 13.00
CA SER A 347 14.85 5.06 14.47
C SER A 347 16.04 4.18 14.86
N GLN A 348 16.60 4.41 16.05
CA GLN A 348 17.64 3.52 16.57
C GLN A 348 17.09 2.09 16.80
N ALA A 349 15.81 1.95 17.14
CA ALA A 349 15.17 0.65 17.28
C ALA A 349 15.15 -0.14 15.95
N ALA A 350 14.86 0.52 14.82
CA ALA A 350 14.92 -0.09 13.49
C ALA A 350 16.35 -0.49 13.12
N ILE A 351 17.31 0.41 13.34
CA ILE A 351 18.75 0.15 13.05
C ILE A 351 19.24 -1.05 13.85
N ASP A 352 18.93 -1.12 15.14
CA ASP A 352 19.31 -2.24 16.00
C ASP A 352 18.65 -3.55 15.56
N ASN A 353 17.40 -3.51 15.09
CA ASN A 353 16.72 -4.69 14.58
C ASN A 353 17.43 -5.28 13.36
N TRP A 354 17.84 -4.47 12.38
CA TRP A 354 18.67 -4.94 11.27
C TRP A 354 20.04 -5.43 11.72
N ASN A 355 20.69 -4.73 12.64
CA ASN A 355 22.01 -5.12 13.15
C ASN A 355 21.99 -6.38 14.02
N SER A 356 20.83 -6.77 14.57
CA SER A 356 20.67 -8.00 15.34
C SER A 356 20.54 -9.26 14.48
N GLN A 357 20.35 -9.10 13.17
CA GLN A 357 20.23 -10.23 12.25
C GLN A 357 21.63 -10.76 11.86
N THR A 358 21.64 -11.98 11.34
CA THR A 358 22.85 -12.58 10.80
C THR A 358 22.56 -13.10 9.40
N GLN A 359 23.43 -12.80 8.45
CA GLN A 359 23.35 -13.34 7.10
C GLN A 359 23.83 -14.80 7.07
N ARG A 360 23.36 -15.55 6.08
CA ARG A 360 23.72 -16.98 5.90
C ARG A 360 25.22 -17.21 5.65
N ASN A 361 25.93 -16.19 5.18
CA ASN A 361 27.39 -16.19 5.03
C ASN A 361 28.14 -15.80 6.31
N GLY A 362 27.45 -15.57 7.42
CA GLY A 362 28.02 -15.21 8.73
C GLY A 362 28.20 -13.71 8.98
N ILE A 363 27.84 -12.85 8.03
CA ILE A 363 27.90 -11.39 8.23
C ILE A 363 26.83 -10.95 9.26
N PRO A 364 27.21 -10.18 10.31
CA PRO A 364 26.36 -9.92 11.47
C PRO A 364 25.43 -8.69 11.28
N TYR A 365 24.65 -8.61 10.22
CA TYR A 365 23.57 -7.64 9.99
C TYR A 365 22.69 -8.05 8.82
N ASP A 366 21.50 -7.46 8.73
CA ASP A 366 20.63 -7.55 7.56
C ASP A 366 20.94 -6.40 6.59
N ALA A 367 21.34 -6.74 5.38
CA ALA A 367 21.74 -5.76 4.36
C ALA A 367 20.59 -4.78 3.99
N ARG A 368 19.32 -5.21 4.11
CA ARG A 368 18.17 -4.36 3.83
C ARG A 368 18.15 -3.07 4.65
N GLY A 369 18.67 -3.11 5.88
CA GLY A 369 18.81 -1.91 6.71
C GLY A 369 19.65 -0.84 6.03
N ARG A 370 20.87 -1.21 5.65
CA ARG A 370 21.84 -0.30 4.99
C ARG A 370 21.40 0.15 3.60
N LEU A 371 20.42 -0.55 3.03
CA LEU A 371 19.84 -0.23 1.72
C LEU A 371 18.54 0.60 1.84
N SER A 372 17.90 0.61 3.02
CA SER A 372 16.71 1.40 3.32
C SER A 372 17.03 2.78 3.88
N PHE A 373 18.22 2.95 4.45
CA PHE A 373 18.78 4.24 4.83
C PHE A 373 20.29 4.29 4.59
N THR A 374 20.84 5.48 4.43
CA THR A 374 22.28 5.71 4.33
C THR A 374 22.78 6.58 5.49
N ASN A 375 24.05 6.47 5.83
CA ASN A 375 24.67 7.39 6.79
C ASN A 375 25.35 8.53 6.03
N GLU A 376 24.79 9.73 6.11
CA GLU A 376 25.34 10.94 5.54
C GLU A 376 25.86 11.86 6.65
N ASN A 377 27.16 11.86 6.92
CA ASN A 377 27.78 12.68 7.96
C ASN A 377 27.14 12.49 9.34
N GLY A 378 26.93 11.25 9.76
CA GLY A 378 26.28 10.91 11.04
C GLY A 378 24.76 10.97 11.05
N LYS A 379 24.13 11.29 9.91
CA LYS A 379 22.68 11.33 9.74
C LYS A 379 22.17 10.07 9.04
N SER A 380 21.21 9.37 9.65
CA SER A 380 20.54 8.21 9.03
C SER A 380 19.44 8.66 8.07
N VAL A 381 19.78 8.87 6.81
CA VAL A 381 18.87 9.38 5.76
C VAL A 381 18.10 8.24 5.13
N ILE A 382 16.77 8.27 5.22
CA ILE A 382 15.89 7.27 4.58
C ILE A 382 15.94 7.43 3.07
N THR A 383 16.20 6.34 2.33
CA THR A 383 16.45 6.38 0.88
C THR A 383 15.29 5.86 0.03
N LYS A 384 14.39 5.06 0.57
CA LYS A 384 13.28 4.43 -0.19
C LYS A 384 12.41 5.38 -1.01
N PHE A 385 12.37 6.66 -0.65
CA PHE A 385 11.59 7.68 -1.36
C PHE A 385 12.46 8.67 -2.14
N THR A 386 13.78 8.61 -1.95
CA THR A 386 14.74 9.57 -2.51
C THR A 386 15.68 8.95 -3.53
N ASP A 387 15.73 7.62 -3.61
CA ASP A 387 16.52 6.90 -4.59
C ASP A 387 15.83 6.91 -5.96
N ASN A 388 15.85 8.03 -6.64
CA ASN A 388 15.38 8.11 -8.00
C ASN A 388 16.55 7.97 -8.99
N ALA A 389 16.35 7.23 -10.09
CA ALA A 389 17.34 7.08 -11.16
C ALA A 389 17.72 8.41 -11.83
N VAL A 390 16.87 9.42 -11.73
CA VAL A 390 17.17 10.79 -12.16
C VAL A 390 17.85 11.51 -11.00
N ALA A 391 18.96 12.18 -11.24
CA ALA A 391 19.70 12.91 -10.22
C ALA A 391 18.78 13.80 -9.40
N LEU A 392 18.74 13.55 -8.08
CA LEU A 392 17.94 14.37 -7.16
C LEU A 392 18.44 15.80 -7.19
N THR A 393 17.52 16.70 -7.43
CA THR A 393 17.70 18.13 -7.22
C THR A 393 16.51 18.65 -6.44
N PRO A 394 16.58 19.83 -5.80
CA PRO A 394 15.42 20.43 -5.15
C PRO A 394 14.24 20.65 -6.10
N LEU A 395 14.50 20.68 -7.40
CA LEU A 395 13.53 20.87 -8.46
C LEU A 395 12.97 19.56 -9.01
N ASN A 396 13.74 18.47 -8.95
CA ASN A 396 13.28 17.15 -9.40
C ASN A 396 12.62 16.41 -8.23
N LYS A 397 11.30 16.43 -8.20
CA LYS A 397 10.46 15.80 -7.17
C LYS A 397 9.79 14.52 -7.66
N ALA A 398 10.45 13.78 -8.53
CA ALA A 398 10.00 12.47 -8.97
C ALA A 398 10.23 11.39 -7.87
N GLY A 399 9.71 10.19 -8.08
CA GLY A 399 9.82 9.04 -7.20
C GLY A 399 8.55 8.20 -7.21
N ASN A 400 8.42 7.28 -6.28
CA ASN A 400 7.25 6.41 -6.17
C ASN A 400 6.72 6.36 -4.73
N TRP A 401 5.41 6.37 -4.60
CA TRP A 401 4.73 5.94 -3.39
C TRP A 401 4.23 4.51 -3.58
N ASN A 402 4.97 3.56 -3.04
CA ASN A 402 4.60 2.15 -3.07
C ASN A 402 3.69 1.86 -1.87
N ILE A 403 2.38 1.78 -2.11
CA ILE A 403 1.38 1.49 -1.07
C ILE A 403 1.41 0.01 -0.74
N LEU A 404 1.59 -0.82 -1.77
CA LEU A 404 1.66 -2.27 -1.63
C LEU A 404 2.59 -2.86 -2.68
N ARG A 405 3.45 -3.76 -2.22
CA ARG A 405 4.30 -4.57 -3.08
C ARG A 405 4.20 -6.05 -2.72
N ALA A 406 4.73 -6.92 -3.58
CA ALA A 406 4.57 -8.36 -3.48
C ALA A 406 5.01 -8.93 -2.12
N ALA A 407 6.12 -8.44 -1.55
CA ALA A 407 6.56 -8.85 -0.22
C ALA A 407 5.52 -8.55 0.87
N GLY A 408 4.82 -7.41 0.78
CA GLY A 408 3.73 -7.07 1.70
C GLY A 408 2.55 -8.03 1.58
N VAL A 409 2.15 -8.37 0.35
CA VAL A 409 1.08 -9.37 0.10
C VAL A 409 1.49 -10.73 0.68
N HIS A 410 2.74 -11.11 0.50
CA HIS A 410 3.29 -12.37 1.00
C HIS A 410 3.22 -12.48 2.52
N LEU A 411 3.65 -11.44 3.21
CA LEU A 411 3.61 -11.41 4.67
C LEU A 411 2.17 -11.45 5.18
N LYS A 412 1.25 -10.72 4.56
CA LYS A 412 -0.18 -10.72 4.92
C LYS A 412 -0.85 -12.07 4.61
N PHE A 413 -0.53 -12.69 3.47
CA PHE A 413 -0.96 -14.07 3.18
C PHE A 413 -0.44 -15.04 4.23
N SER A 414 0.86 -14.93 4.58
CA SER A 414 1.48 -15.80 5.59
C SER A 414 0.86 -15.60 6.98
N GLU A 415 0.49 -14.37 7.34
CA GLU A 415 -0.25 -14.07 8.57
C GLU A 415 -1.63 -14.77 8.56
N ALA A 416 -2.38 -14.64 7.46
CA ALA A 416 -3.67 -15.29 7.30
C ALA A 416 -3.54 -16.83 7.37
N ALA A 417 -2.59 -17.41 6.65
CA ALA A 417 -2.33 -18.84 6.66
C ALA A 417 -1.93 -19.36 8.05
N ASN A 418 -1.08 -18.62 8.76
CA ASN A 418 -0.68 -18.97 10.13
C ASN A 418 -1.89 -19.02 11.08
N ARG A 419 -2.75 -18.02 11.01
CA ARG A 419 -3.96 -17.93 11.84
C ARG A 419 -5.03 -18.95 11.46
N ASP A 420 -5.06 -19.40 10.20
CA ASP A 420 -5.94 -20.48 9.73
C ASP A 420 -5.33 -21.88 9.92
N GLY A 421 -4.36 -22.03 10.84
CA GLY A 421 -3.75 -23.32 11.19
C GLY A 421 -2.78 -23.89 10.16
N LYS A 422 -2.26 -23.05 9.26
CA LYS A 422 -1.28 -23.45 8.23
C LYS A 422 0.11 -22.86 8.54
N SER A 423 0.52 -22.94 9.81
CA SER A 423 1.78 -22.34 10.30
C SER A 423 3.01 -22.88 9.56
N LYS A 424 3.04 -24.16 9.19
CA LYS A 424 4.15 -24.74 8.39
C LYS A 424 4.26 -24.05 7.01
N LEU A 425 3.13 -23.76 6.36
CA LEU A 425 3.11 -23.02 5.10
C LEU A 425 3.59 -21.57 5.29
N ALA A 426 3.06 -20.87 6.29
CA ALA A 426 3.47 -19.51 6.61
C ALA A 426 4.97 -19.42 6.91
N TRP A 427 5.50 -20.39 7.68
CA TRP A 427 6.93 -20.50 7.96
C TRP A 427 7.75 -20.75 6.69
N ALA A 428 7.27 -21.58 5.77
CA ALA A 428 7.94 -21.85 4.50
C ALA A 428 8.06 -20.59 3.65
N LEU A 429 6.95 -19.88 3.47
CA LEU A 429 6.89 -18.66 2.68
C LEU A 429 7.74 -17.53 3.29
N LEU A 430 7.77 -17.42 4.61
CA LEU A 430 8.61 -16.47 5.31
C LEU A 430 10.10 -16.82 5.18
N ASN A 431 10.47 -18.08 5.27
CA ASN A 431 11.80 -18.51 5.64
C ASN A 431 12.61 -19.09 4.47
N VAL A 432 12.37 -20.34 4.08
CA VAL A 432 13.24 -21.08 3.14
C VAL A 432 12.53 -21.54 1.87
N GLY A 433 11.24 -21.26 1.74
CA GLY A 433 10.43 -21.61 0.58
C GLY A 433 9.72 -22.97 0.71
N ILE A 434 8.77 -23.16 -0.20
CA ILE A 434 7.84 -24.30 -0.18
C ILE A 434 8.58 -25.62 -0.37
N ARG A 435 9.38 -25.73 -1.44
CA ARG A 435 10.07 -26.97 -1.79
C ARG A 435 10.94 -27.48 -0.66
N ILE A 436 11.77 -26.61 -0.06
CA ILE A 436 12.67 -27.00 1.02
C ILE A 436 11.93 -27.40 2.29
N THR A 437 10.79 -26.78 2.58
CA THR A 437 10.01 -27.05 3.80
C THR A 437 9.20 -28.35 3.73
N PHE A 438 8.62 -28.67 2.57
CA PHE A 438 7.70 -29.80 2.42
C PHE A 438 8.37 -31.06 1.88
N TYR A 439 9.58 -30.94 1.32
CA TYR A 439 10.32 -32.08 0.85
C TYR A 439 11.12 -32.76 1.97
N GLU A 440 10.98 -34.07 2.10
CA GLU A 440 11.67 -34.90 3.12
C GLU A 440 13.03 -35.43 2.61
N GLY A 441 13.84 -34.58 2.00
CA GLY A 441 15.14 -34.95 1.45
C GLY A 441 16.32 -34.70 2.38
N THR A 442 17.50 -35.12 1.93
CA THR A 442 18.79 -34.97 2.67
C THR A 442 19.28 -33.51 2.71
N TYR A 443 19.94 -33.15 3.80
CA TYR A 443 20.61 -31.83 3.91
C TYR A 443 22.00 -31.87 3.26
N LEU A 444 22.27 -30.93 2.36
CA LEU A 444 23.62 -30.66 1.87
C LEU A 444 24.03 -29.22 2.28
N TYR A 445 25.17 -29.08 2.94
CA TYR A 445 25.67 -27.79 3.43
C TYR A 445 24.71 -27.03 4.37
N GLY A 446 23.95 -27.74 5.21
CA GLY A 446 22.99 -27.12 6.13
C GLY A 446 21.70 -26.65 5.46
N ILE A 447 21.53 -26.91 4.18
CA ILE A 447 20.31 -26.66 3.41
C ILE A 447 19.76 -28.01 3.00
N LYS A 448 18.47 -28.26 3.25
CA LYS A 448 17.75 -29.40 2.67
C LYS A 448 17.82 -29.26 1.14
N THR A 449 18.62 -30.10 0.51
CA THR A 449 18.62 -30.18 -0.95
C THR A 449 17.81 -31.37 -1.38
N PRO A 450 16.96 -31.26 -2.40
CA PRO A 450 16.40 -32.42 -3.05
C PRO A 450 17.59 -33.29 -3.52
N ALA A 451 17.66 -34.56 -3.10
CA ALA A 451 18.45 -35.55 -3.80
C ALA A 451 18.04 -35.52 -5.28
N ASN A 452 18.96 -35.86 -6.22
CA ASN A 452 18.61 -35.98 -7.62
C ASN A 452 17.36 -36.87 -7.76
N ILE A 453 16.20 -36.25 -7.98
CA ILE A 453 14.95 -36.95 -8.10
C ILE A 453 15.01 -37.67 -9.44
N SER A 454 15.00 -38.99 -9.40
CA SER A 454 14.82 -39.78 -10.61
C SER A 454 13.46 -39.42 -11.24
N PRO A 455 13.36 -39.14 -12.54
CA PRO A 455 12.10 -38.91 -13.23
C PRO A 455 11.03 -40.02 -13.00
N ALA A 456 11.48 -41.20 -12.57
CA ALA A 456 10.61 -42.35 -12.29
C ALA A 456 9.85 -42.24 -10.97
N ASN A 457 10.19 -41.30 -10.05
CA ASN A 457 9.54 -41.26 -8.75
C ASN A 457 8.59 -40.04 -8.61
N ILE A 458 7.39 -40.20 -9.20
CA ILE A 458 6.31 -39.20 -9.13
C ILE A 458 5.88 -38.93 -7.69
N ASP A 459 5.96 -39.91 -6.81
CA ASP A 459 5.55 -39.75 -5.40
C ASP A 459 6.51 -38.82 -4.65
N GLU A 460 7.81 -38.89 -4.89
CA GLU A 460 8.78 -37.92 -4.35
C GLU A 460 8.55 -36.51 -4.87
N LEU A 461 8.18 -36.36 -6.15
CA LEU A 461 7.81 -35.06 -6.70
C LEU A 461 6.56 -34.49 -6.02
N ASN A 462 5.59 -35.30 -5.68
CA ASN A 462 4.36 -34.86 -5.03
C ASN A 462 4.62 -34.28 -3.62
N THR A 463 5.70 -34.68 -2.94
CA THR A 463 6.08 -34.08 -1.64
C THR A 463 6.53 -32.63 -1.76
N GLN A 464 6.85 -32.14 -2.95
CA GLN A 464 7.18 -30.72 -3.20
C GLN A 464 5.93 -29.84 -3.39
N ARG A 465 4.77 -30.36 -3.07
CA ARG A 465 3.51 -29.59 -2.96
C ARG A 465 3.11 -29.45 -1.51
N THR A 466 2.38 -28.38 -1.20
CA THR A 466 1.75 -28.32 0.11
C THR A 466 0.58 -29.31 0.18
N PRO A 467 0.38 -30.01 1.32
CA PRO A 467 -0.71 -30.98 1.48
C PRO A 467 -2.05 -30.30 1.87
N TYR A 468 -2.32 -29.12 1.34
CA TYR A 468 -3.49 -28.33 1.67
C TYR A 468 -4.35 -28.07 0.43
N PRO A 469 -5.68 -27.90 0.60
CA PRO A 469 -6.53 -27.41 -0.49
C PRO A 469 -6.27 -25.93 -0.78
N GLU A 470 -6.81 -25.42 -1.88
CA GLU A 470 -6.83 -23.98 -2.14
C GLU A 470 -7.51 -23.22 -0.97
N PRO A 471 -7.03 -22.04 -0.64
CA PRO A 471 -5.97 -21.24 -1.27
C PRO A 471 -4.56 -21.58 -0.81
N TYR A 472 -4.36 -22.63 -0.04
CA TYR A 472 -3.08 -23.02 0.55
C TYR A 472 -2.32 -24.07 -0.26
N LEU A 473 -2.82 -24.43 -1.42
CA LEU A 473 -2.12 -25.29 -2.36
C LEU A 473 -1.01 -24.51 -3.09
N PHE A 474 0.23 -24.93 -2.86
CA PHE A 474 1.41 -24.38 -3.52
C PHE A 474 2.19 -25.52 -4.17
N ASP A 475 2.34 -25.44 -5.48
CA ASP A 475 3.05 -26.45 -6.26
C ASP A 475 4.47 -25.95 -6.58
N ALA A 476 5.45 -26.49 -5.87
CA ALA A 476 6.86 -26.16 -6.02
C ALA A 476 7.68 -27.30 -6.64
N ARG A 477 7.03 -28.25 -7.33
CA ARG A 477 7.72 -29.33 -8.03
C ARG A 477 8.68 -28.77 -9.06
N ASP A 478 9.87 -29.31 -9.14
CA ASP A 478 10.93 -28.84 -10.04
C ASP A 478 11.51 -30.01 -10.85
N ASN A 479 10.75 -30.48 -11.81
CA ASN A 479 11.20 -31.43 -12.82
C ASN A 479 10.65 -31.00 -14.17
N SER A 480 11.51 -30.50 -15.05
CA SER A 480 11.13 -30.00 -16.37
C SER A 480 10.55 -31.06 -17.29
N ASP A 481 10.89 -32.33 -17.05
CA ASP A 481 10.53 -33.42 -17.95
C ASP A 481 9.20 -34.08 -17.55
N VAL A 482 8.85 -34.03 -16.27
CA VAL A 482 7.62 -34.66 -15.74
C VAL A 482 6.60 -33.65 -15.30
N ALA A 483 6.99 -32.72 -14.41
CA ALA A 483 6.09 -31.68 -13.93
C ALA A 483 6.87 -30.56 -13.21
N ARG A 484 6.62 -29.32 -13.59
CA ARG A 484 7.16 -28.14 -12.91
C ARG A 484 6.00 -27.29 -12.38
N GLY A 485 6.00 -27.08 -11.08
CA GLY A 485 5.04 -26.22 -10.41
C GLY A 485 5.42 -24.73 -10.54
N ILE A 486 4.42 -23.85 -10.42
CA ILE A 486 4.64 -22.41 -10.55
C ILE A 486 5.51 -21.81 -9.42
N TRP A 487 5.62 -22.52 -8.28
CA TRP A 487 6.36 -22.09 -7.10
C TRP A 487 7.74 -22.76 -6.95
N TYR A 488 8.25 -23.41 -8.01
CA TYR A 488 9.48 -24.20 -7.96
C TYR A 488 10.72 -23.42 -7.52
N ARG A 489 10.72 -22.10 -7.70
CA ARG A 489 11.81 -21.19 -7.31
C ARG A 489 11.55 -20.42 -6.01
N ASN A 490 10.45 -20.67 -5.32
CA ASN A 490 10.14 -19.97 -4.08
C ASN A 490 11.16 -20.31 -2.97
N ILE A 491 11.80 -19.31 -2.41
CA ILE A 491 12.83 -19.46 -1.36
C ILE A 491 12.53 -18.68 -0.08
N GLY A 492 11.40 -18.03 0.01
CA GLY A 492 10.98 -17.23 1.17
C GLY A 492 11.66 -15.87 1.31
N ILE A 493 11.05 -14.97 2.08
CA ILE A 493 11.50 -13.57 2.23
C ILE A 493 12.86 -13.48 2.91
N ARG A 494 13.09 -14.23 3.98
CA ARG A 494 14.37 -14.22 4.72
C ARG A 494 15.52 -14.75 3.87
N THR A 495 15.30 -15.81 3.11
CA THR A 495 16.33 -16.33 2.19
C THR A 495 16.60 -15.34 1.05
N ARG A 496 15.59 -14.61 0.55
CA ARG A 496 15.80 -13.50 -0.39
C ARG A 496 16.77 -12.46 0.17
N ALA A 497 16.60 -12.11 1.43
CA ALA A 497 17.48 -11.18 2.13
C ALA A 497 18.80 -11.83 2.66
N ASN A 498 19.08 -13.08 2.30
CA ASN A 498 20.22 -13.85 2.78
C ASN A 498 20.33 -13.98 4.31
N VAL A 499 19.23 -13.80 5.03
CA VAL A 499 19.20 -13.88 6.49
C VAL A 499 19.05 -15.33 6.95
N VAL A 500 19.68 -15.68 8.06
CA VAL A 500 19.62 -17.02 8.68
C VAL A 500 18.18 -17.44 8.91
N ALA A 501 17.91 -18.72 8.65
CA ALA A 501 16.60 -19.32 8.80
C ALA A 501 16.10 -19.25 10.26
N LEU A 502 14.81 -19.06 10.44
CA LEU A 502 14.14 -19.15 11.73
C LEU A 502 14.04 -20.63 12.18
N PRO A 503 13.97 -20.88 13.50
CA PRO A 503 13.85 -22.24 14.04
C PRO A 503 12.60 -22.96 13.52
N GLU A 504 12.73 -24.27 13.22
CA GLU A 504 11.63 -25.12 12.75
C GLU A 504 10.50 -25.28 13.78
N ALA A 505 10.80 -25.16 15.07
CA ALA A 505 9.81 -25.18 16.14
C ALA A 505 8.68 -24.14 15.97
N LEU A 506 8.93 -23.07 15.22
CA LEU A 506 7.92 -22.07 14.89
C LEU A 506 6.85 -22.57 13.92
N GLN A 507 7.07 -23.70 13.23
CA GLN A 507 6.07 -24.31 12.33
C GLN A 507 4.81 -24.76 13.06
N THR A 508 4.86 -24.92 14.38
CA THR A 508 3.73 -25.31 15.25
C THR A 508 3.37 -24.27 16.30
N ASN A 509 4.06 -23.13 16.32
CA ASN A 509 3.84 -22.05 17.29
C ASN A 509 3.21 -20.84 16.59
N VAL A 510 1.88 -20.76 16.59
CA VAL A 510 1.11 -19.69 15.91
C VAL A 510 1.53 -18.31 16.36
N ASN A 511 1.60 -18.04 17.68
CA ASN A 511 1.94 -16.72 18.19
C ASN A 511 3.42 -16.36 17.96
N GLY A 512 4.32 -17.32 18.20
CA GLY A 512 5.74 -17.11 17.96
C GLY A 512 6.06 -16.87 16.48
N LEU A 513 5.37 -17.57 15.56
CA LEU A 513 5.53 -17.34 14.13
C LEU A 513 4.95 -15.98 13.71
N GLU A 514 3.81 -15.60 14.27
CA GLU A 514 3.21 -14.28 14.02
C GLU A 514 4.13 -13.14 14.45
N ASP A 515 4.78 -13.26 15.63
CA ASP A 515 5.79 -12.30 16.06
C ASP A 515 6.91 -12.15 15.00
N LYS A 516 7.37 -13.27 14.45
CA LYS A 516 8.41 -13.26 13.42
C LYS A 516 7.94 -12.71 12.08
N LEU A 517 6.68 -12.91 11.71
CA LEU A 517 6.08 -12.28 10.51
C LEU A 517 6.05 -10.75 10.63
N ILE A 518 5.67 -10.24 11.80
CA ILE A 518 5.62 -8.80 12.07
C ILE A 518 7.03 -8.20 12.20
N GLU A 519 7.99 -8.94 12.76
CA GLU A 519 9.40 -8.55 12.77
C GLU A 519 9.99 -8.53 11.36
N GLU A 520 9.67 -9.52 10.53
CA GLU A 520 10.10 -9.53 9.14
C GLU A 520 9.49 -8.37 8.33
N GLY A 521 8.22 -8.02 8.60
CA GLY A 521 7.61 -6.81 8.05
C GLY A 521 8.39 -5.55 8.41
N ALA A 522 8.92 -5.45 9.64
CA ALA A 522 9.76 -4.33 10.05
C ALA A 522 11.12 -4.29 9.31
N LEU A 523 11.70 -5.44 8.95
CA LEU A 523 12.96 -5.53 8.21
C LEU A 523 12.76 -5.24 6.71
N GLU A 524 11.67 -5.75 6.14
CA GLU A 524 11.39 -5.72 4.70
C GLU A 524 10.68 -4.44 4.26
N LEU A 525 9.65 -4.02 5.00
CA LEU A 525 8.72 -2.96 4.63
C LEU A 525 8.91 -1.65 5.42
N ALA A 526 10.01 -1.50 6.16
CA ALA A 526 10.27 -0.30 6.93
C ALA A 526 10.06 0.97 6.10
N PHE A 527 9.40 1.95 6.68
CA PHE A 527 9.08 3.27 6.11
C PHE A 527 7.99 3.28 5.02
N GLU A 528 7.42 2.13 4.64
CA GLU A 528 6.45 2.03 3.55
C GLU A 528 4.98 2.27 3.97
N GLY A 529 4.75 2.58 5.25
CA GLY A 529 3.42 2.99 5.74
C GLY A 529 2.56 1.83 6.25
N THR A 530 3.14 0.74 6.72
CA THR A 530 2.39 -0.41 7.23
C THR A 530 2.52 -0.65 8.72
N ARG A 531 3.56 -0.10 9.35
CA ARG A 531 3.99 -0.53 10.68
C ARG A 531 2.96 -0.35 11.79
N TRP A 532 2.33 0.83 11.89
CA TRP A 532 1.31 1.07 12.92
C TRP A 532 0.11 0.13 12.76
N SER A 533 -0.39 0.00 11.53
CA SER A 533 -1.53 -0.87 11.23
C SER A 533 -1.23 -2.34 11.54
N ASP A 534 -0.01 -2.82 11.29
CA ASP A 534 0.40 -4.17 11.60
C ASP A 534 0.47 -4.41 13.11
N LEU A 535 1.13 -3.51 13.86
CA LEU A 535 1.21 -3.61 15.32
C LEU A 535 -0.18 -3.57 15.97
N MET A 536 -1.02 -2.62 15.54
CA MET A 536 -2.37 -2.45 16.06
C MET A 536 -3.26 -3.65 15.77
N ARG A 537 -3.18 -4.22 14.57
CA ARG A 537 -3.98 -5.39 14.19
C ARG A 537 -3.66 -6.59 15.09
N ILE A 538 -2.37 -6.84 15.36
CA ILE A 538 -1.95 -7.94 16.22
C ILE A 538 -2.32 -7.67 17.68
N ALA A 539 -2.01 -6.48 18.21
CA ALA A 539 -2.34 -6.09 19.57
C ALA A 539 -3.84 -6.22 19.86
N ARG A 540 -4.67 -5.74 18.92
CA ARG A 540 -6.13 -5.86 19.00
C ARG A 540 -6.61 -7.31 18.97
N ARG A 541 -6.13 -8.12 18.04
CA ARG A 541 -6.51 -9.53 17.90
C ARG A 541 -6.15 -10.36 19.12
N ARG A 542 -5.00 -10.12 19.70
CA ARG A 542 -4.51 -10.82 20.90
C ARG A 542 -5.08 -10.29 22.20
N ASN A 543 -5.75 -9.14 22.16
CA ASN A 543 -6.09 -8.35 23.34
C ASN A 543 -4.85 -8.08 24.21
N ASP A 544 -3.74 -7.76 23.57
CA ASP A 544 -2.44 -7.53 24.17
C ASP A 544 -1.91 -6.13 23.80
N PRO A 545 -2.27 -5.09 24.55
CA PRO A 545 -1.80 -3.74 24.27
C PRO A 545 -0.29 -3.58 24.44
N ALA A 546 0.38 -4.41 25.23
CA ALA A 546 1.82 -4.37 25.40
C ALA A 546 2.56 -4.66 24.10
N PHE A 547 2.01 -5.50 23.21
CA PHE A 547 2.60 -5.81 21.92
C PHE A 547 2.91 -4.56 21.07
N LEU A 548 2.03 -3.58 21.09
CA LEU A 548 2.21 -2.28 20.41
C LEU A 548 2.97 -1.28 21.29
N ALA A 549 2.54 -1.15 22.55
CA ALA A 549 3.06 -0.13 23.47
C ALA A 549 4.57 -0.29 23.73
N ASP A 550 5.06 -1.53 23.85
CA ASP A 550 6.47 -1.81 24.09
C ASP A 550 7.36 -1.49 22.88
N LYS A 551 6.87 -1.68 21.65
CA LYS A 551 7.62 -1.30 20.45
C LYS A 551 7.81 0.22 20.37
N VAL A 552 6.75 0.99 20.60
CA VAL A 552 6.83 2.46 20.65
C VAL A 552 7.73 2.92 21.80
N TYR A 553 7.59 2.30 22.98
CA TYR A 553 8.44 2.59 24.14
C TYR A 553 9.92 2.40 23.83
N GLN A 554 10.30 1.29 23.20
CA GLN A 554 11.70 1.02 22.87
C GLN A 554 12.27 2.06 21.90
N LYS A 555 11.49 2.51 20.91
CA LYS A 555 11.90 3.62 20.02
C LYS A 555 12.20 4.87 20.83
N LEU A 556 11.24 5.32 21.68
CA LEU A 556 11.36 6.54 22.45
C LEU A 556 12.48 6.47 23.50
N LEU A 557 12.65 5.32 24.14
CA LEU A 557 13.73 5.10 25.11
C LEU A 557 15.10 5.22 24.44
N LYS A 558 15.30 4.57 23.29
CA LYS A 558 16.55 4.60 22.55
C LYS A 558 16.88 5.97 21.96
N SER A 559 15.87 6.79 21.71
CA SER A 559 16.07 8.20 21.31
C SER A 559 16.32 9.15 22.48
N GLY A 560 16.32 8.66 23.72
CA GLY A 560 16.50 9.48 24.92
C GLY A 560 15.27 10.35 25.25
N ASN A 561 14.08 9.97 24.76
CA ASN A 561 12.87 10.75 25.00
C ASN A 561 12.41 10.63 26.46
N PRO A 562 12.31 11.72 27.22
CA PRO A 562 11.93 11.67 28.63
C PRO A 562 10.50 11.19 28.87
N ASN A 563 9.64 11.26 27.86
CA ASN A 563 8.24 10.86 27.95
C ASN A 563 8.01 9.37 27.58
N ALA A 564 9.04 8.59 27.30
CA ALA A 564 8.92 7.20 26.83
C ALA A 564 8.00 6.35 27.73
N SER A 565 8.20 6.39 29.05
CA SER A 565 7.38 5.62 30.00
C SER A 565 5.92 6.11 30.06
N ALA A 566 5.69 7.40 29.98
CA ALA A 566 4.35 7.98 29.97
C ALA A 566 3.58 7.59 28.68
N VAL A 567 4.25 7.62 27.53
CA VAL A 567 3.68 7.17 26.24
C VAL A 567 3.35 5.68 26.29
N ARG A 568 4.24 4.84 26.84
CA ARG A 568 3.95 3.43 27.05
C ARG A 568 2.69 3.22 27.88
N ALA A 569 2.63 3.88 29.06
CA ALA A 569 1.47 3.78 29.95
C ALA A 569 0.16 4.21 29.25
N LYS A 570 0.22 5.27 28.44
CA LYS A 570 -0.91 5.74 27.63
C LYS A 570 -1.37 4.68 26.62
N LEU A 571 -0.45 4.06 25.91
CA LEU A 571 -0.75 3.07 24.86
C LEU A 571 -1.17 1.69 25.41
N MET A 572 -1.02 1.45 26.73
CA MET A 572 -1.60 0.28 27.38
C MET A 572 -3.13 0.30 27.42
N ASP A 573 -3.76 1.48 27.23
CA ASP A 573 -5.19 1.58 26.99
C ASP A 573 -5.46 1.63 25.47
N PRO A 574 -6.17 0.63 24.88
CA PRO A 574 -6.47 0.59 23.46
C PRO A 574 -7.24 1.80 22.91
N ASN A 575 -7.98 2.52 23.76
CA ASN A 575 -8.67 3.75 23.34
C ASN A 575 -7.68 4.84 22.90
N ASN A 576 -6.48 4.85 23.43
CA ASN A 576 -5.42 5.80 23.09
C ASN A 576 -4.65 5.43 21.81
N TRP A 577 -4.98 4.32 21.17
CA TRP A 577 -4.40 3.98 19.84
C TRP A 577 -4.99 4.85 18.74
N TYR A 578 -6.16 5.42 18.96
CA TYR A 578 -6.85 6.25 17.98
C TYR A 578 -6.46 7.73 18.11
N LEU A 579 -6.36 8.38 16.97
CA LEU A 579 -6.25 9.83 16.89
C LEU A 579 -7.60 10.49 17.21
N PRO A 580 -7.60 11.70 17.77
CA PRO A 580 -8.84 12.42 17.98
C PRO A 580 -9.53 12.71 16.64
N PHE A 581 -10.80 12.37 16.54
CA PHE A 581 -11.62 12.68 15.37
C PHE A 581 -12.28 14.04 15.58
N ARG A 582 -11.76 15.04 14.86
CA ARG A 582 -12.18 16.45 14.99
C ARG A 582 -12.23 17.16 13.66
#